data_37da94e86e8f8a3ce0239ba9a0599939
#
_entry.id   37da94e86e8f8a3ce0239ba9a0599939
#
_cell.length_a   1.000
_cell.length_b   1.000
_cell.length_c   1.000
_cell.angle_alpha   90.00
_cell.angle_beta   90.00
_cell.angle_gamma   90.00
#
_symmetry.space_group_name_H-M   'P 1'
#
loop_
_entity.id
_entity.type
_entity.pdbx_description
1 polymer ?
#
loop_
_entity_poly.entity_id
_entity_poly.type
_entity_poly.pdbx_seq_one_letter_code
_entity_poly.pdbx_strand_id
1 'polypeptide(L)'
;WTGEDRVYLDPNMQSIWERLLVEISPDGLINPYGPNGGWNSTADYRVAILELLSAKTRDGRYRFGAHRLMNYLRYQSHDFGQQNPRMDSAASWLIALASIWADDQVEPKMPAANSLWNKRREAIRVPHTDKELTDRLLGNADFRKNKGHICCSWHMTKKTWPDKLILRSGWGPGDLFGVIELHPTSFPANPGGIMGLNRWGAPFTQIVTSKGASVENRILIEDINKEADRRYHPDKLRINEFWKGASMPDIQSEVTYFEETPQATYARLRVSNMDGLPVAYEREFIFAKNRFLATREIVTFEESFEARLAPLWNTHNIGPQIGKHWANTFVHHPVAANGTRSMKSPPVDLLVWFAPRHEAELQVINRLIDDPRAEACPNQVRYVWQGKPEIGEKLVFTQVYYPHAPYRARSKSNNPNPQAEAAYANDLQATAHASGIQLLRDSPELSMLRLELDPGRIEWIVFNPEEKTVEFGNRKSRAPYLYVPSSE
;
A
#
# COMPACT_ATOMS: atom_id res chain seq x y z
N TRP A 1 -15.96 -9.97 -28.59
CA TRP A 1 -14.65 -10.09 -29.23
C TRP A 1 -14.78 -9.71 -30.67
N THR A 2 -14.21 -8.58 -31.08
CA THR A 2 -14.27 -8.09 -32.46
C THR A 2 -13.22 -8.75 -33.37
N GLY A 3 -12.30 -9.57 -32.82
CA GLY A 3 -11.17 -10.14 -33.56
C GLY A 3 -10.07 -9.12 -33.89
N GLU A 4 -10.22 -7.88 -33.44
CA GLU A 4 -9.26 -6.81 -33.72
C GLU A 4 -8.13 -6.80 -32.68
N ASP A 5 -6.90 -6.98 -33.14
CA ASP A 5 -5.71 -6.88 -32.28
C ASP A 5 -5.36 -5.42 -31.86
N ARG A 6 -6.06 -4.43 -32.43
CA ARG A 6 -5.88 -2.99 -32.13
C ARG A 6 -5.94 -2.68 -30.65
N VAL A 7 -6.81 -3.33 -29.89
CA VAL A 7 -6.97 -3.13 -28.43
C VAL A 7 -5.67 -3.43 -27.66
N TYR A 8 -4.85 -4.37 -28.13
CA TYR A 8 -3.61 -4.74 -27.46
C TYR A 8 -2.45 -3.82 -27.80
N LEU A 9 -2.52 -3.15 -28.96
CA LEU A 9 -1.46 -2.31 -29.50
C LEU A 9 -1.74 -0.81 -29.34
N ASP A 10 -2.95 -0.43 -28.92
CA ASP A 10 -3.30 0.98 -28.65
C ASP A 10 -2.49 1.52 -27.46
N PRO A 11 -1.78 2.67 -27.63
CA PRO A 11 -0.94 3.22 -26.57
C PRO A 11 -1.69 3.53 -25.26
N ASN A 12 -2.97 3.90 -25.33
CA ASN A 12 -3.76 4.14 -24.11
C ASN A 12 -4.07 2.82 -23.38
N MET A 13 -4.34 1.76 -24.15
CA MET A 13 -4.56 0.44 -23.57
C MET A 13 -3.26 -0.15 -23.02
N GLN A 14 -2.14 0.06 -23.71
CA GLN A 14 -0.81 -0.39 -23.21
C GLN A 14 -0.52 0.18 -21.82
N SER A 15 -0.88 1.42 -21.54
CA SER A 15 -0.70 1.99 -20.20
C SER A 15 -1.49 1.24 -19.11
N ILE A 16 -2.64 0.68 -19.45
CA ILE A 16 -3.44 -0.15 -18.54
C ILE A 16 -2.79 -1.52 -18.37
N TRP A 17 -2.30 -2.10 -19.44
CA TRP A 17 -1.65 -3.41 -19.42
C TRP A 17 -0.33 -3.38 -18.66
N GLU A 18 0.48 -2.35 -18.87
CA GLU A 18 1.72 -2.11 -18.08
C GLU A 18 1.44 -2.04 -16.58
N ARG A 19 0.32 -1.42 -16.20
CA ARG A 19 -0.09 -1.36 -14.80
C ARG A 19 -0.27 -2.75 -14.18
N LEU A 20 -0.89 -3.69 -14.90
CA LEU A 20 -1.07 -5.06 -14.42
C LEU A 20 0.26 -5.75 -14.13
N LEU A 21 1.31 -5.41 -14.88
CA LEU A 21 2.64 -5.97 -14.72
C LEU A 21 3.41 -5.32 -13.57
N VAL A 22 3.45 -3.97 -13.52
CA VAL A 22 4.30 -3.27 -12.56
C VAL A 22 3.83 -3.37 -11.11
N GLU A 23 2.57 -3.69 -10.88
CA GLU A 23 2.00 -3.90 -9.55
C GLU A 23 2.31 -5.29 -8.96
N ILE A 24 2.93 -6.19 -9.72
CA ILE A 24 3.33 -7.52 -9.23
C ILE A 24 4.61 -7.37 -8.40
N SER A 25 4.61 -7.87 -7.16
CA SER A 25 5.82 -7.92 -6.35
C SER A 25 6.85 -8.92 -6.90
N PRO A 26 8.10 -8.85 -6.45
CA PRO A 26 9.12 -9.85 -6.82
C PRO A 26 8.70 -11.29 -6.49
N ASP A 27 7.89 -11.47 -5.46
CA ASP A 27 7.42 -12.78 -5.01
C ASP A 27 6.12 -13.24 -5.70
N GLY A 28 5.57 -12.45 -6.60
CA GLY A 28 4.32 -12.75 -7.29
C GLY A 28 3.05 -12.36 -6.51
N LEU A 29 3.20 -11.53 -5.49
CA LEU A 29 2.06 -10.93 -4.77
C LEU A 29 1.51 -9.75 -5.56
N ILE A 30 0.21 -9.55 -5.47
CA ILE A 30 -0.47 -8.31 -5.86
C ILE A 30 -1.34 -7.84 -4.73
N ASN A 31 -1.39 -6.53 -4.55
CA ASN A 31 -2.29 -5.97 -3.55
C ASN A 31 -3.75 -6.16 -4.01
N PRO A 32 -4.64 -6.44 -3.07
CA PRO A 32 -6.06 -6.55 -3.37
C PRO A 32 -6.63 -5.20 -3.81
N TYR A 33 -7.60 -5.25 -4.72
CA TYR A 33 -8.37 -4.09 -5.14
C TYR A 33 -9.83 -4.27 -4.76
N GLY A 34 -10.39 -3.22 -4.17
CA GLY A 34 -11.81 -3.17 -3.86
C GLY A 34 -12.22 -3.90 -2.58
N PRO A 35 -13.49 -3.77 -2.19
CA PRO A 35 -13.99 -4.12 -0.87
C PRO A 35 -14.08 -5.62 -0.56
N ASN A 36 -13.91 -6.47 -1.56
CA ASN A 36 -14.02 -7.92 -1.41
C ASN A 36 -12.71 -8.63 -1.77
N GLY A 37 -11.62 -7.88 -1.93
CA GLY A 37 -10.34 -8.41 -2.37
C GLY A 37 -9.45 -8.80 -1.20
N GLY A 38 -9.11 -10.07 -1.09
CA GLY A 38 -7.95 -10.48 -0.31
C GLY A 38 -6.68 -10.44 -1.16
N TRP A 39 -5.54 -10.76 -0.54
CA TRP A 39 -4.28 -10.94 -1.27
C TRP A 39 -4.47 -11.89 -2.46
N ASN A 40 -4.01 -11.45 -3.62
CA ASN A 40 -4.10 -12.21 -4.87
C ASN A 40 -5.52 -12.63 -5.30
N SER A 41 -6.58 -12.00 -4.78
CA SER A 41 -7.96 -12.33 -5.15
C SER A 41 -8.26 -12.23 -6.66
N THR A 42 -7.41 -11.54 -7.41
CA THR A 42 -7.53 -11.38 -8.87
C THR A 42 -6.30 -11.89 -9.64
N ALA A 43 -5.44 -12.66 -8.99
CA ALA A 43 -4.19 -13.13 -9.59
C ALA A 43 -4.45 -14.07 -10.78
N ASP A 44 -5.45 -14.92 -10.69
CA ASP A 44 -5.91 -15.81 -11.75
C ASP A 44 -6.34 -15.05 -13.00
N TYR A 45 -7.13 -14.00 -12.88
CA TYR A 45 -7.50 -13.11 -13.98
C TYR A 45 -6.27 -12.44 -14.58
N ARG A 46 -5.32 -11.98 -13.74
CA ARG A 46 -4.09 -11.35 -14.22
C ARG A 46 -3.21 -12.34 -14.97
N VAL A 47 -3.09 -13.58 -14.52
CA VAL A 47 -2.36 -14.62 -15.23
C VAL A 47 -2.93 -14.80 -16.63
N ALA A 48 -4.25 -14.98 -16.75
CA ALA A 48 -4.90 -15.18 -18.05
C ALA A 48 -4.72 -13.97 -18.98
N ILE A 49 -4.89 -12.74 -18.45
CA ILE A 49 -4.71 -11.52 -19.24
C ILE A 49 -3.25 -11.34 -19.67
N LEU A 50 -2.30 -11.57 -18.78
CA LEU A 50 -0.87 -11.40 -19.09
C LEU A 50 -0.36 -12.41 -20.12
N GLU A 51 -0.82 -13.67 -20.08
CA GLU A 51 -0.50 -14.65 -21.13
C GLU A 51 -1.10 -14.22 -22.48
N LEU A 52 -2.35 -13.79 -22.50
CA LEU A 52 -2.97 -13.27 -23.71
C LEU A 52 -2.24 -12.05 -24.27
N LEU A 53 -1.87 -11.09 -23.42
CA LEU A 53 -1.10 -9.91 -23.81
C LEU A 53 0.26 -10.31 -24.39
N SER A 54 0.96 -11.24 -23.75
CA SER A 54 2.24 -11.75 -24.23
C SER A 54 2.12 -12.32 -25.63
N ALA A 55 1.12 -13.17 -25.86
CA ALA A 55 0.88 -13.78 -27.17
C ALA A 55 0.53 -12.73 -28.25
N LYS A 56 -0.30 -11.73 -27.91
CA LYS A 56 -0.78 -10.71 -28.84
C LYS A 56 0.24 -9.61 -29.15
N THR A 57 1.06 -9.23 -28.17
CA THR A 57 2.06 -8.16 -28.32
C THR A 57 3.47 -8.67 -28.63
N ARG A 58 3.71 -9.95 -28.48
CA ARG A 58 5.04 -10.59 -28.53
C ARG A 58 5.99 -10.03 -27.45
N ASP A 59 5.46 -9.49 -26.36
CA ASP A 59 6.24 -8.95 -25.27
C ASP A 59 6.37 -9.96 -24.13
N GLY A 60 7.57 -10.51 -23.97
CA GLY A 60 7.89 -11.50 -22.95
C GLY A 60 7.80 -10.98 -21.50
N ARG A 61 7.72 -9.66 -21.28
CA ARG A 61 7.55 -9.08 -19.95
C ARG A 61 6.20 -9.48 -19.34
N TYR A 62 5.15 -9.53 -20.14
CA TYR A 62 3.83 -9.99 -19.69
C TYR A 62 3.87 -11.46 -19.28
N ARG A 63 4.55 -12.30 -20.07
CA ARG A 63 4.72 -13.73 -19.73
C ARG A 63 5.53 -13.93 -18.45
N PHE A 64 6.57 -13.11 -18.25
CA PHE A 64 7.30 -13.12 -16.98
C PHE A 64 6.38 -12.81 -15.79
N GLY A 65 5.51 -11.81 -15.91
CA GLY A 65 4.53 -11.45 -14.89
C GLY A 65 3.54 -12.58 -14.61
N ALA A 66 3.00 -13.21 -15.65
CA ALA A 66 2.12 -14.38 -15.54
C ALA A 66 2.79 -15.52 -14.78
N HIS A 67 4.03 -15.86 -15.12
CA HIS A 67 4.79 -16.90 -14.44
C HIS A 67 5.08 -16.58 -12.98
N ARG A 68 5.35 -15.30 -12.63
CA ARG A 68 5.52 -14.88 -11.24
C ARG A 68 4.25 -15.09 -10.42
N LEU A 69 3.12 -14.65 -10.94
CA LEU A 69 1.81 -14.86 -10.29
C LEU A 69 1.46 -16.34 -10.18
N MET A 70 1.72 -17.12 -11.23
CA MET A 70 1.46 -18.56 -11.25
C MET A 70 2.29 -19.30 -10.21
N ASN A 71 3.57 -18.96 -10.08
CA ASN A 71 4.43 -19.56 -9.06
C ASN A 71 3.90 -19.28 -7.66
N TYR A 72 3.45 -18.05 -7.39
CA TYR A 72 2.84 -17.71 -6.12
C TYR A 72 1.56 -18.52 -5.88
N LEU A 73 0.65 -18.58 -6.85
CA LEU A 73 -0.60 -19.35 -6.75
C LEU A 73 -0.38 -20.83 -6.48
N ARG A 74 0.62 -21.43 -7.11
CA ARG A 74 0.97 -22.85 -6.88
C ARG A 74 1.40 -23.16 -5.47
N TYR A 75 2.11 -22.23 -4.82
CA TYR A 75 2.70 -22.46 -3.50
C TYR A 75 1.86 -21.94 -2.35
N GLN A 76 0.92 -21.03 -2.61
CA GLN A 76 0.24 -20.26 -1.58
C GLN A 76 -1.29 -20.28 -1.66
N SER A 77 -1.87 -20.93 -2.67
CA SER A 77 -3.32 -20.91 -2.90
C SER A 77 -4.16 -21.43 -1.73
N HIS A 78 -3.57 -22.19 -0.83
CA HIS A 78 -4.25 -22.75 0.33
C HIS A 78 -3.96 -22.03 1.65
N ASP A 79 -3.00 -21.11 1.69
CA ASP A 79 -2.43 -20.66 2.96
C ASP A 79 -2.95 -19.29 3.42
N PHE A 80 -3.58 -18.50 2.56
CA PHE A 80 -4.07 -17.17 2.93
C PHE A 80 -5.54 -17.11 3.33
N GLY A 81 -6.10 -18.20 3.83
CA GLY A 81 -7.40 -18.21 4.49
C GLY A 81 -8.58 -17.76 3.63
N GLN A 82 -8.40 -17.56 2.36
CA GLN A 82 -9.49 -17.24 1.45
C GLN A 82 -10.24 -18.52 1.08
N GLN A 83 -10.96 -19.01 2.04
CA GLN A 83 -11.98 -20.05 1.85
C GLN A 83 -13.19 -19.44 1.11
N ASN A 84 -12.98 -18.87 -0.05
CA ASN A 84 -14.09 -18.61 -0.92
C ASN A 84 -14.19 -19.77 -1.92
N PRO A 85 -15.06 -20.77 -1.69
CA PRO A 85 -15.22 -21.94 -2.56
C PRO A 85 -15.58 -21.56 -4.01
N ARG A 86 -16.07 -20.35 -4.22
CA ARG A 86 -16.37 -19.80 -5.55
C ARG A 86 -15.12 -19.37 -6.31
N MET A 87 -14.04 -19.07 -5.61
CA MET A 87 -12.79 -18.65 -6.25
C MET A 87 -11.97 -19.85 -6.75
N ASP A 88 -11.99 -20.96 -6.06
CA ASP A 88 -11.21 -22.15 -6.46
C ASP A 88 -11.65 -22.72 -7.81
N SER A 89 -12.93 -22.71 -8.10
CA SER A 89 -13.44 -23.19 -9.39
C SER A 89 -13.18 -22.20 -10.53
N ALA A 90 -13.28 -20.90 -10.26
CA ALA A 90 -13.01 -19.85 -11.23
C ALA A 90 -11.50 -19.78 -11.54
N ALA A 91 -10.64 -19.87 -10.52
CA ALA A 91 -9.20 -19.87 -10.68
C ALA A 91 -8.71 -20.99 -11.60
N SER A 92 -9.20 -22.21 -11.41
CA SER A 92 -8.82 -23.36 -12.24
C SER A 92 -9.18 -23.14 -13.70
N TRP A 93 -10.34 -22.56 -13.97
CA TRP A 93 -10.79 -22.29 -15.33
C TRP A 93 -9.98 -21.19 -16.01
N LEU A 94 -9.67 -20.11 -15.30
CA LEU A 94 -8.85 -19.02 -15.82
C LEU A 94 -7.40 -19.45 -16.06
N ILE A 95 -6.86 -20.33 -15.22
CA ILE A 95 -5.55 -20.92 -15.43
C ILE A 95 -5.55 -21.83 -16.68
N ALA A 96 -6.61 -22.59 -16.90
CA ALA A 96 -6.76 -23.36 -18.12
C ALA A 96 -6.83 -22.47 -19.38
N LEU A 97 -7.57 -21.36 -19.31
CA LEU A 97 -7.58 -20.35 -20.37
C LEU A 97 -6.21 -19.73 -20.60
N ALA A 98 -5.49 -19.40 -19.54
CA ALA A 98 -4.12 -18.88 -19.64
C ALA A 98 -3.21 -19.84 -20.41
N SER A 99 -3.32 -21.14 -20.14
CA SER A 99 -2.56 -22.18 -20.84
C SER A 99 -2.94 -22.30 -22.32
N ILE A 100 -4.21 -22.06 -22.67
CA ILE A 100 -4.68 -22.06 -24.06
C ILE A 100 -4.19 -20.82 -24.81
N TRP A 101 -4.13 -19.68 -24.14
CA TRP A 101 -3.73 -18.40 -24.74
C TRP A 101 -2.22 -18.19 -24.78
N ALA A 102 -1.47 -18.92 -23.95
CA ALA A 102 -0.01 -18.84 -23.92
C ALA A 102 0.60 -19.18 -25.28
N ASP A 103 1.60 -18.39 -25.67
CA ASP A 103 2.40 -18.66 -26.86
C ASP A 103 3.82 -19.05 -26.43
N ASP A 104 4.14 -20.34 -26.56
CA ASP A 104 5.43 -20.89 -26.12
C ASP A 104 6.63 -20.38 -26.94
N GLN A 105 6.38 -19.68 -28.03
CA GLN A 105 7.44 -19.01 -28.79
C GLN A 105 7.84 -17.66 -28.19
N VAL A 106 7.09 -17.13 -27.24
CA VAL A 106 7.43 -15.90 -26.54
C VAL A 106 8.14 -16.23 -25.23
N GLU A 107 9.45 -16.08 -25.21
CA GLU A 107 10.25 -16.31 -24.02
C GLU A 107 9.95 -15.27 -22.91
N PRO A 108 9.84 -15.68 -21.63
CA PRO A 108 9.68 -14.76 -20.52
C PRO A 108 10.87 -13.80 -20.42
N LYS A 109 10.59 -12.50 -20.37
CA LYS A 109 11.60 -11.45 -20.24
C LYS A 109 11.39 -10.64 -18.98
N MET A 110 12.37 -10.59 -18.10
CA MET A 110 12.29 -9.81 -16.87
C MET A 110 12.12 -8.32 -17.20
N PRO A 111 11.10 -7.62 -16.62
CA PRO A 111 10.95 -6.18 -16.78
C PRO A 111 12.08 -5.40 -16.11
N ALA A 112 12.19 -4.13 -16.43
CA ALA A 112 13.11 -3.24 -15.71
C ALA A 112 12.78 -3.23 -14.20
N ALA A 113 13.81 -3.19 -13.38
CA ALA A 113 13.71 -3.20 -11.92
C ALA A 113 13.81 -1.76 -11.38
N ASN A 114 12.94 -0.88 -11.83
CA ASN A 114 12.92 0.51 -11.42
C ASN A 114 11.62 0.87 -10.69
N SER A 115 11.72 1.83 -9.80
CA SER A 115 10.55 2.50 -9.21
C SER A 115 9.93 3.42 -10.26
N LEU A 116 8.63 3.62 -10.16
CA LEU A 116 7.91 4.52 -11.06
C LEU A 116 6.62 5.01 -10.42
N TRP A 117 6.06 6.09 -10.95
CA TRP A 117 4.67 6.43 -10.67
C TRP A 117 3.91 6.60 -11.98
N ASN A 118 2.62 6.30 -11.94
CA ASN A 118 1.76 6.36 -13.09
C ASN A 118 0.62 7.37 -12.90
N LYS A 119 -0.04 7.69 -14.01
CA LYS A 119 -1.24 8.53 -14.04
C LYS A 119 -2.40 7.71 -14.58
N ARG A 120 -3.59 8.04 -14.14
CA ARG A 120 -4.83 7.57 -14.76
C ARG A 120 -5.72 8.72 -15.17
N ARG A 121 -6.55 8.49 -16.17
CA ARG A 121 -7.56 9.46 -16.57
C ARG A 121 -8.69 9.49 -15.56
N GLU A 122 -9.22 10.67 -15.32
CA GLU A 122 -10.43 10.85 -14.55
C GLU A 122 -11.63 10.26 -15.32
N ALA A 123 -12.42 9.48 -14.62
CA ALA A 123 -13.69 9.00 -15.11
C ALA A 123 -14.81 9.72 -14.36
N ILE A 124 -15.65 10.44 -15.09
CA ILE A 124 -16.84 11.08 -14.53
C ILE A 124 -18.08 10.25 -14.84
N ARG A 125 -19.02 10.30 -13.93
CA ARG A 125 -20.30 9.65 -14.08
C ARG A 125 -21.27 10.64 -14.73
N VAL A 126 -21.84 10.26 -15.87
CA VAL A 126 -22.80 11.09 -16.59
C VAL A 126 -24.16 10.40 -16.55
N PRO A 127 -25.21 11.06 -16.07
CA PRO A 127 -26.55 10.51 -16.09
C PRO A 127 -26.94 10.13 -17.53
N HIS A 128 -27.56 8.99 -17.70
CA HIS A 128 -28.18 8.64 -18.99
C HIS A 128 -29.37 9.54 -19.25
N THR A 129 -29.31 10.27 -20.33
CA THR A 129 -30.45 11.04 -20.87
C THR A 129 -31.28 10.23 -21.89
N ASP A 130 -30.73 9.09 -22.29
CA ASP A 130 -31.39 8.19 -23.26
C ASP A 130 -32.46 7.36 -22.52
N LYS A 131 -33.72 7.79 -22.74
CA LYS A 131 -34.89 7.13 -22.17
C LYS A 131 -35.07 5.71 -22.71
N GLU A 132 -34.80 5.49 -24.00
CA GLU A 132 -34.98 4.18 -24.63
C GLU A 132 -33.99 3.14 -24.05
N LEU A 133 -32.73 3.52 -23.88
CA LEU A 133 -31.74 2.67 -23.21
C LEU A 133 -32.13 2.38 -21.77
N THR A 134 -32.60 3.40 -21.06
CA THR A 134 -33.04 3.27 -19.66
C THR A 134 -34.26 2.34 -19.57
N ASP A 135 -35.26 2.50 -20.42
CA ASP A 135 -36.46 1.66 -20.42
C ASP A 135 -36.11 0.20 -20.78
N ARG A 136 -35.21 -0.01 -21.72
CA ARG A 136 -34.74 -1.35 -22.11
C ARG A 136 -33.96 -2.05 -20.98
N LEU A 137 -33.10 -1.32 -20.27
CA LEU A 137 -32.36 -1.85 -19.12
C LEU A 137 -33.33 -2.11 -17.96
N LEU A 138 -34.27 -1.24 -17.68
CA LEU A 138 -35.30 -1.40 -16.65
C LEU A 138 -36.29 -2.51 -16.97
N GLY A 139 -36.43 -2.93 -18.23
CA GLY A 139 -37.20 -4.10 -18.65
C GLY A 139 -36.69 -5.42 -18.06
N ASN A 140 -35.43 -5.48 -17.67
CA ASN A 140 -34.83 -6.63 -17.02
C ASN A 140 -35.15 -6.62 -15.50
N ALA A 141 -35.72 -7.71 -14.99
CA ALA A 141 -36.15 -7.82 -13.59
C ALA A 141 -35.02 -7.65 -12.56
N ASP A 142 -33.81 -8.07 -12.92
CA ASP A 142 -32.65 -7.93 -12.04
C ASP A 142 -32.16 -6.48 -11.96
N PHE A 143 -32.35 -5.72 -13.00
CA PHE A 143 -32.04 -4.28 -13.02
C PHE A 143 -33.09 -3.45 -12.26
N ARG A 144 -34.34 -3.88 -12.18
CA ARG A 144 -35.38 -3.18 -11.39
C ARG A 144 -35.05 -3.12 -9.90
N LYS A 145 -34.37 -4.13 -9.37
CA LYS A 145 -33.90 -4.14 -7.97
C LYS A 145 -32.79 -3.15 -7.69
N ASN A 146 -32.04 -2.77 -8.72
CA ASN A 146 -30.83 -1.92 -8.64
C ASN A 146 -31.02 -0.57 -9.32
N LYS A 147 -32.16 0.07 -9.18
CA LYS A 147 -32.49 1.36 -9.82
C LYS A 147 -31.41 2.44 -9.73
N GLY A 148 -30.55 2.40 -8.70
CA GLY A 148 -29.45 3.34 -8.52
C GLY A 148 -28.24 3.13 -9.43
N HIS A 149 -28.14 1.97 -10.10
CA HIS A 149 -26.95 1.61 -10.91
C HIS A 149 -27.12 1.83 -12.42
N ILE A 150 -28.33 2.06 -12.89
CA ILE A 150 -28.65 2.12 -14.33
C ILE A 150 -28.65 3.55 -14.87
N CYS A 151 -28.70 4.54 -14.00
CA CYS A 151 -28.95 5.92 -14.40
C CYS A 151 -27.76 6.65 -15.05
N CYS A 152 -26.63 6.00 -15.22
CA CYS A 152 -25.41 6.70 -15.62
C CYS A 152 -24.45 5.81 -16.41
N SER A 153 -23.65 6.46 -17.23
CA SER A 153 -22.46 5.89 -17.88
C SER A 153 -21.19 6.60 -17.39
N TRP A 154 -20.06 5.92 -17.51
CA TRP A 154 -18.76 6.48 -17.22
C TRP A 154 -18.17 7.09 -18.47
N HIS A 155 -17.76 8.35 -18.39
CA HIS A 155 -17.05 9.04 -19.44
C HIS A 155 -15.64 9.39 -19.00
N MET A 156 -14.67 9.01 -19.82
CA MET A 156 -13.27 9.36 -19.58
C MET A 156 -13.02 10.81 -19.95
N THR A 157 -12.58 11.61 -19.00
CA THR A 157 -12.18 12.99 -19.25
C THR A 157 -10.76 13.06 -19.82
N LYS A 158 -10.31 14.27 -20.19
CA LYS A 158 -8.90 14.52 -20.53
C LYS A 158 -8.03 14.75 -19.30
N LYS A 159 -8.63 15.01 -18.12
CA LYS A 159 -7.92 15.23 -16.86
C LYS A 159 -7.26 13.93 -16.41
N THR A 160 -6.04 14.03 -15.95
CA THR A 160 -5.28 12.91 -15.39
C THR A 160 -4.91 13.18 -13.95
N TRP A 161 -4.92 12.12 -13.14
CA TRP A 161 -4.50 12.12 -11.76
C TRP A 161 -3.30 11.20 -11.56
N PRO A 162 -2.42 11.46 -10.58
CA PRO A 162 -1.50 10.45 -10.12
C PRO A 162 -2.30 9.24 -9.60
N ASP A 163 -1.83 8.04 -9.89
CA ASP A 163 -2.55 6.81 -9.56
C ASP A 163 -1.80 5.99 -8.51
N LYS A 164 -0.65 5.44 -8.86
CA LYS A 164 0.17 4.61 -7.97
C LYS A 164 1.63 5.02 -8.05
N LEU A 165 2.30 4.96 -6.88
CA LEU A 165 3.75 4.95 -6.79
C LEU A 165 4.18 3.50 -6.51
N ILE A 166 4.99 2.96 -7.40
CA ILE A 166 5.59 1.64 -7.29
C ILE A 166 7.05 1.82 -6.88
N LEU A 167 7.40 1.28 -5.74
CA LEU A 167 8.75 1.30 -5.18
C LEU A 167 9.35 -0.10 -5.34
N ARG A 168 10.48 -0.19 -6.05
CA ARG A 168 11.06 -1.48 -6.41
C ARG A 168 12.58 -1.48 -6.29
N SER A 169 13.11 -2.47 -5.58
CA SER A 169 14.56 -2.71 -5.51
C SER A 169 15.03 -3.64 -6.62
N GLY A 170 14.19 -4.58 -7.04
CA GLY A 170 14.51 -5.58 -8.03
C GLY A 170 13.36 -6.57 -8.25
N TRP A 171 13.67 -7.69 -8.90
CA TRP A 171 12.76 -8.81 -9.12
C TRP A 171 13.21 -10.10 -8.43
N GLY A 172 14.25 -10.03 -7.62
CA GLY A 172 14.73 -11.17 -6.82
C GLY A 172 13.83 -11.46 -5.61
N PRO A 173 13.86 -12.68 -5.05
CA PRO A 173 12.98 -13.06 -3.94
C PRO A 173 13.25 -12.32 -2.63
N GLY A 174 14.40 -11.66 -2.50
CA GLY A 174 14.76 -10.84 -1.33
C GLY A 174 14.57 -9.34 -1.54
N ASP A 175 14.10 -8.93 -2.72
CA ASP A 175 13.97 -7.52 -3.05
C ASP A 175 12.77 -6.88 -2.37
N LEU A 176 13.00 -5.67 -1.84
CA LEU A 176 11.97 -4.87 -1.20
C LEU A 176 11.06 -4.26 -2.29
N PHE A 177 9.77 -4.30 -2.02
CA PHE A 177 8.74 -3.79 -2.92
C PHE A 177 7.63 -3.08 -2.13
N GLY A 178 7.18 -1.94 -2.65
CA GLY A 178 6.08 -1.18 -2.07
C GLY A 178 5.13 -0.61 -3.12
N VAL A 179 3.87 -0.46 -2.74
CA VAL A 179 2.83 0.20 -3.54
C VAL A 179 2.16 1.24 -2.68
N ILE A 180 2.12 2.48 -3.18
CA ILE A 180 1.50 3.63 -2.53
C ILE A 180 0.33 4.11 -3.38
N GLU A 181 -0.83 4.36 -2.75
CA GLU A 181 -1.96 5.01 -3.41
C GLU A 181 -1.66 6.50 -3.59
N LEU A 182 -1.84 7.01 -4.78
CA LEU A 182 -1.69 8.44 -5.06
C LEU A 182 -3.02 9.10 -5.45
N HIS A 183 -4.01 8.30 -5.85
CA HIS A 183 -5.25 8.83 -6.40
C HIS A 183 -6.14 9.39 -5.29
N PRO A 184 -6.60 10.66 -5.40
CA PRO A 184 -7.35 11.32 -4.33
C PRO A 184 -8.78 10.78 -4.17
N THR A 185 -9.33 10.15 -5.19
CA THR A 185 -10.73 9.74 -5.24
C THR A 185 -10.94 8.25 -5.48
N SER A 186 -9.87 7.43 -5.35
CA SER A 186 -10.02 5.98 -5.39
C SER A 186 -10.87 5.49 -4.21
N PHE A 187 -11.44 4.32 -4.34
CA PHE A 187 -12.19 3.71 -3.24
C PHE A 187 -11.36 2.57 -2.62
N PRO A 188 -11.07 2.68 -1.32
CA PRO A 188 -11.16 3.86 -0.46
C PRO A 188 -10.21 4.98 -0.92
N ALA A 189 -10.58 6.25 -0.71
CA ALA A 189 -9.69 7.37 -1.04
C ALA A 189 -8.62 7.52 0.04
N ASN A 190 -7.41 7.10 -0.27
CA ASN A 190 -6.27 7.12 0.66
C ASN A 190 -4.99 7.65 0.01
N PRO A 191 -5.01 8.88 -0.53
CA PRO A 191 -3.82 9.43 -1.17
C PRO A 191 -2.65 9.46 -0.19
N GLY A 192 -1.53 8.87 -0.62
CA GLY A 192 -0.35 8.67 0.20
C GLY A 192 -0.34 7.40 1.04
N GLY A 193 -1.43 6.61 1.09
CA GLY A 193 -1.49 5.37 1.84
C GLY A 193 -0.61 4.26 1.27
N ILE A 194 0.15 3.57 2.12
CA ILE A 194 0.92 2.39 1.73
C ILE A 194 -0.05 1.22 1.59
N MET A 195 -0.31 0.82 0.34
CA MET A 195 -1.21 -0.29 0.01
C MET A 195 -0.57 -1.64 0.27
N GLY A 196 0.73 -1.74 0.10
CA GLY A 196 1.49 -2.94 0.33
C GLY A 196 2.97 -2.66 0.49
N LEU A 197 3.60 -3.44 1.34
CA LEU A 197 5.04 -3.48 1.54
C LEU A 197 5.43 -4.94 1.71
N ASN A 198 6.34 -5.43 0.86
CA ASN A 198 6.69 -6.84 0.79
C ASN A 198 8.21 -7.03 0.72
N ARG A 199 8.69 -8.08 1.36
CA ARG A 199 10.08 -8.56 1.22
C ARG A 199 10.14 -10.05 1.58
N TRP A 200 10.98 -10.82 0.89
CA TRP A 200 11.17 -12.26 1.14
C TRP A 200 9.86 -13.06 1.17
N GLY A 201 8.90 -12.73 0.30
CA GLY A 201 7.58 -13.36 0.26
C GLY A 201 6.66 -13.00 1.43
N ALA A 202 7.05 -12.03 2.27
CA ALA A 202 6.27 -11.57 3.40
C ALA A 202 5.54 -10.26 3.08
N PRO A 203 4.19 -10.27 3.01
CA PRO A 203 3.39 -9.06 2.90
C PRO A 203 3.18 -8.46 4.29
N PHE A 204 3.86 -7.36 4.61
CA PHE A 204 3.77 -6.76 5.95
C PHE A 204 2.47 -6.03 6.23
N THR A 205 1.80 -5.60 5.17
CA THR A 205 0.51 -4.93 5.23
C THR A 205 -0.30 -5.23 3.99
N GLN A 206 -1.59 -4.95 4.05
CA GLN A 206 -2.48 -4.98 2.90
C GLN A 206 -3.56 -3.92 3.04
N ILE A 207 -4.23 -3.60 1.95
CA ILE A 207 -5.41 -2.76 1.96
C ILE A 207 -6.49 -3.43 2.82
N VAL A 208 -6.98 -2.69 3.78
CA VAL A 208 -8.09 -3.13 4.61
C VAL A 208 -9.35 -2.44 4.11
N THR A 209 -10.10 -3.15 3.29
CA THR A 209 -11.35 -2.66 2.70
C THR A 209 -12.53 -3.01 3.59
N SER A 210 -12.61 -2.43 4.75
CA SER A 210 -13.75 -2.62 5.62
C SER A 210 -14.77 -1.50 5.53
N LYS A 211 -16.03 -1.77 5.89
CA LYS A 211 -17.11 -0.76 5.90
C LYS A 211 -16.92 0.36 6.92
N GLY A 212 -15.93 0.29 7.77
CA GLY A 212 -15.66 1.28 8.79
C GLY A 212 -14.21 1.70 8.77
N ALA A 213 -13.91 2.95 8.45
CA ALA A 213 -12.65 3.61 8.74
C ALA A 213 -11.39 2.84 8.30
N SER A 214 -11.27 2.49 7.06
CA SER A 214 -10.01 2.03 6.52
C SER A 214 -9.12 3.21 6.18
N VAL A 215 -8.39 3.70 7.14
CA VAL A 215 -7.25 4.55 6.85
C VAL A 215 -6.08 3.63 6.55
N GLU A 216 -5.61 3.70 5.32
CA GLU A 216 -4.56 2.85 4.83
C GLU A 216 -3.20 3.42 5.19
N ASN A 217 -2.50 2.86 6.16
CA ASN A 217 -1.07 3.09 6.43
C ASN A 217 -0.56 4.49 6.06
N ARG A 218 -1.26 5.51 6.54
CA ARG A 218 -0.94 6.94 6.45
C ARG A 218 -1.39 7.61 7.75
N ILE A 219 -1.20 8.89 7.86
CA ILE A 219 -1.72 9.62 9.01
C ILE A 219 -3.26 9.66 8.97
N LEU A 220 -3.90 9.34 10.08
CA LEU A 220 -5.29 9.65 10.36
C LEU A 220 -5.37 11.11 10.82
N ILE A 221 -6.27 11.87 10.23
CA ILE A 221 -6.54 13.26 10.62
C ILE A 221 -8.01 13.36 10.99
N GLU A 222 -8.30 13.75 12.22
CA GLU A 222 -9.67 13.89 12.76
C GLU A 222 -9.87 15.23 13.42
N ASP A 223 -11.05 15.81 13.24
CA ASP A 223 -11.58 16.88 14.09
C ASP A 223 -12.40 16.20 15.19
N ILE A 224 -11.90 16.27 16.44
CA ILE A 224 -12.49 15.55 17.58
C ILE A 224 -13.93 16.00 17.88
N ASN A 225 -14.26 17.26 17.56
CA ASN A 225 -15.57 17.83 17.80
C ASN A 225 -16.60 17.52 16.70
N LYS A 226 -16.15 16.96 15.58
CA LYS A 226 -17.07 16.52 14.52
C LYS A 226 -17.27 15.02 14.66
N GLU A 227 -18.53 14.58 14.64
CA GLU A 227 -18.85 13.15 14.69
C GLU A 227 -17.98 12.40 13.65
N ALA A 228 -16.99 11.64 14.17
CA ALA A 228 -16.05 10.85 13.37
C ALA A 228 -16.74 9.86 12.41
N ASP A 229 -17.99 9.53 12.72
CA ASP A 229 -18.78 8.48 12.12
C ASP A 229 -19.14 8.71 10.64
N ARG A 230 -19.18 9.96 10.17
CA ARG A 230 -19.65 10.25 8.82
C ARG A 230 -18.55 10.37 7.76
N ARG A 231 -17.33 10.66 8.16
CA ARG A 231 -16.24 10.93 7.22
C ARG A 231 -15.47 9.69 6.80
N TYR A 232 -15.38 8.74 7.70
CA TYR A 232 -14.65 7.49 7.51
C TYR A 232 -15.53 6.32 7.11
N HIS A 233 -16.82 6.56 6.89
CA HIS A 233 -17.70 5.62 6.21
C HIS A 233 -17.78 5.98 4.71
N PRO A 234 -16.76 5.65 3.92
CA PRO A 234 -16.80 5.87 2.49
C PRO A 234 -18.03 5.19 1.87
N ASP A 235 -18.51 4.09 2.46
CA ASP A 235 -19.68 3.36 2.01
C ASP A 235 -21.00 4.12 2.15
N LYS A 236 -21.18 4.95 3.18
CA LYS A 236 -22.47 5.62 3.40
C LYS A 236 -22.57 6.99 2.74
N LEU A 237 -21.50 7.77 2.76
CA LEU A 237 -21.50 9.12 2.19
C LEU A 237 -21.00 9.14 0.75
N ARG A 238 -19.79 8.63 0.50
CA ARG A 238 -19.16 8.74 -0.82
C ARG A 238 -19.81 7.84 -1.85
N ILE A 239 -20.18 6.60 -1.50
CA ILE A 239 -20.90 5.72 -2.43
C ILE A 239 -22.30 6.26 -2.69
N ASN A 240 -23.06 6.60 -1.66
CA ASN A 240 -24.42 7.11 -1.86
C ASN A 240 -24.43 8.48 -2.56
N GLU A 241 -23.50 9.37 -2.25
CA GLU A 241 -23.39 10.66 -2.95
C GLU A 241 -22.79 10.50 -4.34
N PHE A 242 -21.78 9.67 -4.49
CA PHE A 242 -21.23 9.27 -5.78
C PHE A 242 -22.31 8.61 -6.67
N TRP A 243 -23.13 7.71 -6.10
CA TRP A 243 -24.25 7.10 -6.82
C TRP A 243 -25.41 8.06 -7.04
N LYS A 244 -25.54 9.12 -6.27
CA LYS A 244 -26.54 10.19 -6.47
C LYS A 244 -26.06 11.31 -7.38
N GLY A 245 -24.84 11.24 -7.90
CA GLY A 245 -24.26 12.28 -8.76
C GLY A 245 -23.77 13.51 -8.02
N ALA A 246 -23.58 13.43 -6.68
CA ALA A 246 -22.92 14.48 -5.94
C ALA A 246 -21.45 14.61 -6.37
N SER A 247 -20.97 15.83 -6.45
CA SER A 247 -19.55 16.10 -6.72
C SER A 247 -18.70 15.49 -5.59
N MET A 248 -17.66 14.75 -5.97
CA MET A 248 -16.63 14.34 -5.01
C MET A 248 -16.06 15.59 -4.33
N PRO A 249 -15.67 15.52 -3.04
CA PRO A 249 -14.91 16.59 -2.43
C PRO A 249 -13.78 17.00 -3.34
N ASP A 250 -13.47 18.28 -3.45
CA ASP A 250 -12.40 18.80 -4.29
C ASP A 250 -11.02 18.47 -3.68
N ILE A 251 -10.78 17.17 -3.51
CA ILE A 251 -9.50 16.64 -3.05
C ILE A 251 -8.60 16.55 -4.28
N GLN A 252 -7.46 17.20 -4.21
CA GLN A 252 -6.46 17.16 -5.26
C GLN A 252 -5.20 16.52 -4.74
N SER A 253 -4.56 15.69 -5.56
CA SER A 253 -3.25 15.12 -5.27
C SER A 253 -2.28 15.40 -6.40
N GLU A 254 -1.04 15.68 -6.04
CA GLU A 254 0.03 16.00 -6.97
C GLU A 254 1.33 15.34 -6.51
N VAL A 255 2.06 14.70 -7.45
CA VAL A 255 3.44 14.28 -7.22
C VAL A 255 4.34 15.47 -7.54
N THR A 256 4.89 16.09 -6.52
CA THR A 256 5.71 17.31 -6.63
C THR A 256 7.20 17.03 -6.77
N TYR A 257 7.62 15.80 -6.44
CA TYR A 257 9.00 15.34 -6.61
C TYR A 257 9.03 13.83 -6.86
N PHE A 258 9.90 13.40 -7.76
CA PHE A 258 10.23 12.00 -7.97
C PHE A 258 11.64 11.89 -8.55
N GLU A 259 12.48 11.12 -7.90
CA GLU A 259 13.83 10.80 -8.37
C GLU A 259 14.19 9.37 -7.98
N GLU A 260 14.87 8.67 -8.86
CA GLU A 260 15.40 7.35 -8.60
C GLU A 260 16.92 7.33 -8.80
N THR A 261 17.61 6.79 -7.81
CA THR A 261 19.05 6.52 -7.84
C THR A 261 19.31 5.03 -7.72
N PRO A 262 20.54 4.55 -7.94
CA PRO A 262 20.87 3.14 -7.68
C PRO A 262 20.61 2.71 -6.23
N GLN A 263 20.71 3.60 -5.25
CA GLN A 263 20.59 3.30 -3.82
C GLN A 263 19.19 3.55 -3.28
N ALA A 264 18.45 4.52 -3.82
CA ALA A 264 17.16 4.90 -3.28
C ALA A 264 16.22 5.50 -4.33
N THR A 265 14.94 5.51 -3.99
CA THR A 265 13.90 6.27 -4.68
C THR A 265 13.34 7.32 -3.73
N TYR A 266 13.16 8.51 -4.23
CA TYR A 266 12.62 9.66 -3.52
C TYR A 266 11.31 10.10 -4.19
N ALA A 267 10.29 10.40 -3.39
CA ALA A 267 9.03 10.91 -3.90
C ALA A 267 8.37 11.85 -2.89
N ARG A 268 7.61 12.82 -3.39
CA ARG A 268 6.78 13.72 -2.58
C ARG A 268 5.40 13.85 -3.19
N LEU A 269 4.40 13.62 -2.37
CA LEU A 269 2.98 13.79 -2.66
C LEU A 269 2.45 14.99 -1.87
N ARG A 270 1.68 15.84 -2.52
CA ARG A 270 0.88 16.89 -1.88
C ARG A 270 -0.59 16.61 -2.10
N VAL A 271 -1.40 16.77 -1.07
CA VAL A 271 -2.86 16.60 -1.12
C VAL A 271 -3.52 17.81 -0.47
N SER A 272 -4.49 18.40 -1.16
CA SER A 272 -5.35 19.46 -0.63
C SER A 272 -6.68 18.87 -0.15
N ASN A 273 -7.31 19.54 0.81
CA ASN A 273 -8.60 19.13 1.39
C ASN A 273 -8.60 17.68 1.87
N MET A 274 -7.51 17.27 2.53
CA MET A 274 -7.34 15.90 2.99
C MET A 274 -8.49 15.49 3.91
N ASP A 275 -9.17 14.40 3.55
CA ASP A 275 -10.37 13.90 4.23
C ASP A 275 -11.52 14.92 4.35
N GLY A 276 -11.52 15.97 3.53
CA GLY A 276 -12.50 17.06 3.59
C GLY A 276 -12.32 17.97 4.79
N LEU A 277 -11.13 17.98 5.37
CA LEU A 277 -10.71 18.89 6.43
C LEU A 277 -9.93 20.08 5.85
N PRO A 278 -9.95 21.24 6.51
CA PRO A 278 -9.19 22.41 6.10
C PRO A 278 -7.71 22.23 6.46
N VAL A 279 -7.06 21.27 5.81
CA VAL A 279 -5.66 20.95 5.97
C VAL A 279 -5.00 20.66 4.62
N ALA A 280 -3.79 21.13 4.44
CA ALA A 280 -2.89 20.65 3.40
C ALA A 280 -2.03 19.51 3.97
N TYR A 281 -1.94 18.45 3.22
CA TYR A 281 -1.18 17.26 3.60
C TYR A 281 -0.07 17.00 2.58
N GLU A 282 1.12 16.75 3.09
CA GLU A 282 2.25 16.33 2.27
C GLU A 282 2.81 15.03 2.83
N ARG A 283 3.18 14.12 1.94
CA ARG A 283 3.89 12.90 2.30
C ARG A 283 5.12 12.71 1.43
N GLU A 284 6.24 12.52 2.09
CA GLU A 284 7.54 12.31 1.49
C GLU A 284 7.99 10.88 1.74
N PHE A 285 8.70 10.32 0.76
CA PHE A 285 9.14 8.93 0.77
C PHE A 285 10.63 8.87 0.43
N ILE A 286 11.38 8.12 1.24
CA ILE A 286 12.74 7.66 0.92
C ILE A 286 12.71 6.14 0.98
N PHE A 287 12.75 5.51 -0.17
CA PHE A 287 12.81 4.08 -0.32
C PHE A 287 14.26 3.66 -0.51
N ALA A 288 14.96 3.30 0.56
CA ALA A 288 16.30 2.76 0.50
C ALA A 288 16.24 1.32 -0.01
N LYS A 289 16.75 1.10 -1.22
CA LYS A 289 16.62 -0.17 -1.94
C LYS A 289 17.20 -1.33 -1.11
N ASN A 290 16.38 -2.38 -0.96
CA ASN A 290 16.70 -3.56 -0.14
C ASN A 290 17.06 -3.27 1.33
N ARG A 291 16.66 -2.10 1.85
CA ARG A 291 16.88 -1.73 3.24
C ARG A 291 15.58 -1.46 3.97
N PHE A 292 14.98 -0.31 3.73
CA PHE A 292 13.81 0.17 4.45
C PHE A 292 12.99 1.16 3.60
N LEU A 293 11.81 1.46 4.08
CA LEU A 293 11.03 2.61 3.64
C LEU A 293 10.98 3.61 4.81
N ALA A 294 11.37 4.86 4.54
CA ALA A 294 11.12 5.96 5.45
C ALA A 294 10.09 6.90 4.86
N THR A 295 9.17 7.39 5.70
CA THR A 295 8.17 8.37 5.30
C THR A 295 8.19 9.56 6.24
N ARG A 296 7.80 10.71 5.72
CA ARG A 296 7.59 11.92 6.49
C ARG A 296 6.28 12.54 6.08
N GLU A 297 5.41 12.77 7.05
CA GLU A 297 4.09 13.34 6.85
C GLU A 297 4.05 14.74 7.46
N ILE A 298 3.57 15.72 6.70
CA ILE A 298 3.44 17.11 7.11
C ILE A 298 1.98 17.50 6.98
N VAL A 299 1.36 17.90 8.08
CA VAL A 299 -0.01 18.42 8.11
C VAL A 299 0.06 19.91 8.40
N THR A 300 -0.41 20.72 7.45
CA THR A 300 -0.53 22.19 7.62
C THR A 300 -2.00 22.54 7.86
N PHE A 301 -2.28 23.23 8.93
CA PHE A 301 -3.65 23.61 9.31
C PHE A 301 -4.05 24.92 8.64
N GLU A 302 -5.13 24.88 7.85
CA GLU A 302 -5.73 26.07 7.21
C GLU A 302 -6.77 26.73 8.11
N GLU A 303 -7.31 25.97 9.06
CA GLU A 303 -8.17 26.43 10.14
C GLU A 303 -7.78 25.77 11.47
N SER A 304 -8.04 26.43 12.61
CA SER A 304 -7.80 25.85 13.94
C SER A 304 -8.99 25.02 14.40
N PHE A 305 -8.76 23.77 14.79
CA PHE A 305 -9.76 22.87 15.37
C PHE A 305 -9.11 21.90 16.36
N GLU A 306 -9.90 21.26 17.21
CA GLU A 306 -9.41 20.20 18.10
C GLU A 306 -9.08 18.96 17.28
N ALA A 307 -7.80 18.75 17.02
CA ALA A 307 -7.29 17.74 16.11
C ALA A 307 -6.78 16.49 16.84
N ARG A 308 -7.04 15.33 16.25
CA ARG A 308 -6.31 14.08 16.52
C ARG A 308 -5.54 13.69 15.26
N LEU A 309 -4.24 13.52 15.40
CA LEU A 309 -3.36 13.05 14.35
C LEU A 309 -2.74 11.70 14.76
N ALA A 310 -2.79 10.73 13.87
CA ALA A 310 -2.27 9.41 14.18
C ALA A 310 -1.67 8.75 12.92
N PRO A 311 -0.36 8.90 12.66
CA PRO A 311 0.31 7.98 11.74
C PRO A 311 0.08 6.55 12.20
N LEU A 312 -0.26 5.67 11.25
CA LEU A 312 -0.68 4.32 11.59
C LEU A 312 -0.12 3.26 10.64
N TRP A 313 -0.08 2.04 11.16
CA TRP A 313 0.30 0.85 10.42
C TRP A 313 -0.67 -0.30 10.70
N ASN A 314 -1.29 -0.82 9.64
CA ASN A 314 -2.11 -2.03 9.69
C ASN A 314 -1.22 -3.25 9.50
N THR A 315 -1.39 -4.28 10.32
CA THR A 315 -0.54 -5.45 10.31
C THR A 315 -1.29 -6.73 10.69
N HIS A 316 -0.70 -7.85 10.32
CA HIS A 316 -1.22 -9.17 10.71
C HIS A 316 -1.05 -9.42 12.20
N ASN A 317 0.15 -9.22 12.71
CA ASN A 317 0.48 -9.49 14.10
C ASN A 317 1.43 -8.43 14.66
N ILE A 318 1.32 -8.21 15.96
CA ILE A 318 2.21 -7.34 16.71
C ILE A 318 3.00 -8.20 17.68
N GLY A 319 4.31 -8.04 17.67
CA GLY A 319 5.20 -8.69 18.63
C GLY A 319 4.97 -8.17 20.04
N PRO A 320 5.34 -8.94 21.08
CA PRO A 320 5.25 -8.49 22.46
C PRO A 320 6.17 -7.31 22.76
N GLN A 321 7.13 -7.02 21.88
CA GLN A 321 8.01 -5.88 22.03
C GLN A 321 7.41 -4.65 21.39
N ILE A 322 6.99 -3.75 22.24
CA ILE A 322 6.46 -2.43 21.91
C ILE A 322 7.20 -1.42 22.77
N GLY A 323 7.81 -0.44 22.12
CA GLY A 323 8.42 0.69 22.80
C GLY A 323 7.43 1.88 22.91
N LYS A 324 7.91 3.00 23.41
CA LYS A 324 7.10 4.22 23.52
C LYS A 324 6.69 4.80 22.14
N HIS A 325 7.46 4.52 21.11
CA HIS A 325 7.28 5.09 19.77
C HIS A 325 7.66 4.11 18.65
N TRP A 326 7.65 2.82 18.94
CA TRP A 326 7.91 1.77 17.95
C TRP A 326 7.20 0.47 18.32
N ALA A 327 6.92 -0.34 17.31
CA ALA A 327 6.39 -1.69 17.47
C ALA A 327 7.09 -2.63 16.50
N ASN A 328 7.38 -3.84 16.93
CA ASN A 328 7.77 -4.92 16.05
C ASN A 328 6.54 -5.66 15.58
N THR A 329 6.39 -5.81 14.28
CA THR A 329 5.27 -6.51 13.64
C THR A 329 5.78 -7.68 12.81
N PHE A 330 4.94 -8.68 12.58
CA PHE A 330 5.35 -9.84 11.82
C PHE A 330 4.18 -10.46 11.04
N VAL A 331 4.53 -11.16 9.96
CA VAL A 331 3.57 -11.91 9.17
C VAL A 331 3.56 -13.35 9.65
N HIS A 332 2.43 -13.78 10.21
CA HIS A 332 2.16 -15.19 10.38
C HIS A 332 1.18 -15.64 9.30
N HIS A 333 1.50 -16.77 8.71
CA HIS A 333 0.48 -17.47 7.96
C HIS A 333 -0.64 -17.87 8.93
N PRO A 334 -1.90 -17.57 8.59
CA PRO A 334 -3.00 -18.06 9.38
C PRO A 334 -2.89 -19.59 9.50
N VAL A 335 -3.15 -20.11 10.68
CA VAL A 335 -3.25 -21.54 10.89
C VAL A 335 -4.42 -22.02 10.02
N ALA A 336 -4.15 -22.94 9.10
CA ALA A 336 -5.23 -23.56 8.35
C ALA A 336 -6.27 -24.14 9.35
N ALA A 337 -7.54 -24.13 8.98
CA ALA A 337 -8.65 -24.59 9.84
C ALA A 337 -8.44 -26.00 10.44
N ASN A 338 -7.57 -26.81 9.84
CA ASN A 338 -7.16 -28.13 10.30
C ASN A 338 -5.95 -28.12 11.26
N GLY A 339 -5.47 -26.94 11.69
CA GLY A 339 -4.33 -26.82 12.60
C GLY A 339 -2.96 -27.06 11.95
N THR A 340 -2.88 -27.33 10.65
CA THR A 340 -1.60 -27.46 9.95
C THR A 340 -1.12 -26.10 9.48
N ARG A 341 0.12 -25.76 9.82
CA ARG A 341 0.77 -24.54 9.34
C ARG A 341 1.55 -24.84 8.06
N SER A 342 1.23 -24.14 7.01
CA SER A 342 2.13 -24.08 5.88
C SER A 342 3.18 -22.99 6.13
N MET A 343 4.40 -23.41 6.42
CA MET A 343 5.54 -22.51 6.68
C MET A 343 6.34 -22.26 5.40
N LYS A 344 5.68 -21.90 4.33
CA LYS A 344 6.35 -21.68 3.04
C LYS A 344 7.02 -20.34 2.88
N SER A 345 6.66 -19.34 3.69
CA SER A 345 7.41 -18.08 3.72
C SER A 345 8.40 -18.05 4.87
N PRO A 346 9.58 -17.49 4.65
CA PRO A 346 10.50 -17.24 5.74
C PRO A 346 9.85 -16.29 6.74
N PRO A 347 10.11 -16.47 8.03
CA PRO A 347 9.69 -15.53 9.03
C PRO A 347 10.41 -14.20 8.80
N VAL A 348 9.66 -13.13 8.63
CA VAL A 348 10.19 -11.80 8.44
C VAL A 348 9.42 -10.86 9.36
N ASP A 349 10.17 -10.09 10.12
CA ASP A 349 9.63 -9.08 11.00
C ASP A 349 9.73 -7.70 10.34
N LEU A 350 8.88 -6.80 10.77
CA LEU A 350 8.93 -5.39 10.38
C LEU A 350 8.95 -4.54 11.63
N LEU A 351 10.04 -3.82 11.82
CA LEU A 351 10.06 -2.72 12.78
C LEU A 351 9.31 -1.53 12.19
N VAL A 352 8.29 -1.05 12.90
CA VAL A 352 7.61 0.21 12.65
C VAL A 352 8.05 1.20 13.72
N TRP A 353 8.78 2.21 13.31
CA TRP A 353 9.34 3.21 14.21
C TRP A 353 8.77 4.59 13.87
N PHE A 354 8.39 5.35 14.88
CA PHE A 354 7.89 6.72 14.78
C PHE A 354 8.88 7.67 15.44
N ALA A 355 9.11 8.84 14.84
CA ALA A 355 9.92 9.87 15.46
C ALA A 355 9.31 10.28 16.82
N PRO A 356 10.10 10.26 17.91
CA PRO A 356 9.61 10.64 19.22
C PRO A 356 9.02 12.05 19.21
N ARG A 357 7.78 12.18 19.69
CA ARG A 357 7.09 13.45 19.81
C ARG A 357 6.55 13.61 21.23
N HIS A 358 6.72 14.80 21.79
CA HIS A 358 6.11 15.13 23.07
C HIS A 358 4.58 15.02 22.96
N GLU A 359 3.94 14.50 23.98
CA GLU A 359 2.48 14.31 24.04
C GLU A 359 1.88 13.32 23.04
N ALA A 360 2.71 12.56 22.35
CA ALA A 360 2.22 11.47 21.50
C ALA A 360 2.37 10.12 22.19
N GLU A 361 1.37 9.25 21.99
CA GLU A 361 1.28 7.93 22.60
C GLU A 361 1.12 6.84 21.55
N LEU A 362 1.84 5.74 21.74
CA LEU A 362 1.66 4.55 20.91
C LEU A 362 0.49 3.73 21.42
N GLN A 363 -0.47 3.48 20.54
CA GLN A 363 -1.64 2.66 20.79
C GLN A 363 -1.68 1.46 19.85
N VAL A 364 -2.13 0.33 20.36
CA VAL A 364 -2.39 -0.90 19.60
C VAL A 364 -3.88 -1.19 19.64
N ILE A 365 -4.47 -1.33 18.46
CA ILE A 365 -5.90 -1.54 18.30
C ILE A 365 -6.12 -2.89 17.62
N ASN A 366 -7.00 -3.71 18.20
CA ASN A 366 -7.52 -4.90 17.54
C ASN A 366 -8.77 -4.53 16.76
N ARG A 367 -8.68 -4.52 15.44
CA ARG A 367 -9.76 -4.12 14.55
C ARG A 367 -10.87 -5.16 14.39
N LEU A 368 -10.61 -6.43 14.72
CA LEU A 368 -11.63 -7.48 14.66
C LEU A 368 -12.79 -7.25 15.61
N ILE A 369 -12.59 -6.44 16.66
CA ILE A 369 -13.64 -6.06 17.61
C ILE A 369 -14.73 -5.27 16.88
N ASP A 370 -14.35 -4.38 15.99
CA ASP A 370 -15.25 -3.46 15.31
C ASP A 370 -15.60 -3.92 13.89
N ASP A 371 -14.74 -4.74 13.28
CA ASP A 371 -14.92 -5.21 11.91
C ASP A 371 -14.38 -6.62 11.67
N PRO A 372 -15.28 -7.61 11.61
CA PRO A 372 -14.91 -8.99 11.33
C PRO A 372 -14.15 -9.21 10.02
N ARG A 373 -14.22 -8.25 9.08
CA ARG A 373 -13.52 -8.36 7.79
C ARG A 373 -12.06 -7.90 7.85
N ALA A 374 -11.63 -7.35 8.98
CA ALA A 374 -10.24 -7.02 9.22
C ALA A 374 -9.32 -8.24 9.45
N GLU A 375 -9.79 -9.46 9.17
CA GLU A 375 -9.05 -10.71 9.40
C GLU A 375 -7.65 -10.72 8.77
N ALA A 376 -7.52 -10.10 7.62
CA ALA A 376 -6.24 -10.07 6.93
C ALA A 376 -5.21 -9.15 7.56
N CYS A 377 -5.63 -8.07 8.23
CA CYS A 377 -4.80 -7.17 9.02
C CYS A 377 -5.55 -6.77 10.30
N PRO A 378 -5.67 -7.68 11.26
CA PRO A 378 -6.52 -7.48 12.44
C PRO A 378 -5.99 -6.43 13.40
N ASN A 379 -4.71 -6.14 13.34
CA ASN A 379 -4.05 -5.24 14.27
C ASN A 379 -3.65 -3.92 13.60
N GLN A 380 -3.70 -2.85 14.38
CA GLN A 380 -3.27 -1.54 13.94
C GLN A 380 -2.42 -0.88 15.02
N VAL A 381 -1.25 -0.41 14.65
CA VAL A 381 -0.39 0.44 15.48
C VAL A 381 -0.67 1.88 15.12
N ARG A 382 -0.97 2.71 16.11
CA ARG A 382 -1.21 4.16 15.98
C ARG A 382 -0.28 4.93 16.89
N TYR A 383 0.33 6.00 16.39
CA TYR A 383 1.08 6.96 17.20
C TYR A 383 0.28 8.24 17.31
N VAL A 384 -0.48 8.38 18.39
CA VAL A 384 -1.56 9.34 18.54
C VAL A 384 -1.07 10.62 19.21
N TRP A 385 -1.26 11.73 18.55
CA TRP A 385 -1.13 13.07 19.09
C TRP A 385 -2.50 13.77 19.07
N GLN A 386 -2.77 14.59 20.09
CA GLN A 386 -4.00 15.40 20.18
C GLN A 386 -3.66 16.83 20.59
N GLY A 387 -4.36 17.79 20.03
CA GLY A 387 -4.18 19.19 20.36
C GLY A 387 -5.00 20.11 19.47
N LYS A 388 -4.80 21.41 19.68
CA LYS A 388 -5.46 22.46 18.92
C LYS A 388 -4.41 23.32 18.19
N PRO A 389 -4.01 22.94 16.98
CA PRO A 389 -3.03 23.69 16.22
C PRO A 389 -3.54 25.08 15.84
N GLU A 390 -2.63 26.02 15.70
CA GLU A 390 -2.91 27.34 15.16
C GLU A 390 -3.02 27.29 13.62
N ILE A 391 -3.64 28.33 13.04
CA ILE A 391 -3.72 28.48 11.59
C ILE A 391 -2.28 28.66 11.04
N GLY A 392 -1.93 27.88 10.02
CA GLY A 392 -0.59 27.85 9.43
C GLY A 392 0.41 26.98 10.18
N GLU A 393 0.04 26.43 11.34
CA GLU A 393 0.91 25.48 12.04
C GLU A 393 1.13 24.22 11.23
N LYS A 394 2.38 23.73 11.27
CA LYS A 394 2.80 22.51 10.59
C LYS A 394 3.24 21.46 11.59
N LEU A 395 2.58 20.32 11.57
CA LEU A 395 2.95 19.18 12.38
C LEU A 395 3.62 18.12 11.51
N VAL A 396 4.76 17.61 11.96
CA VAL A 396 5.58 16.65 11.25
C VAL A 396 5.58 15.31 11.96
N PHE A 397 5.47 14.23 11.20
CA PHE A 397 5.56 12.87 11.69
C PHE A 397 6.47 12.06 10.76
N THR A 398 7.60 11.64 11.26
CA THR A 398 8.57 10.82 10.51
C THR A 398 8.49 9.36 10.97
N GLN A 399 8.49 8.42 10.03
CA GLN A 399 8.43 6.99 10.30
C GLN A 399 9.51 6.22 9.53
N VAL A 400 9.93 5.10 10.10
CA VAL A 400 10.82 4.13 9.44
C VAL A 400 10.18 2.75 9.51
N TYR A 401 10.08 2.09 8.37
CA TYR A 401 9.59 0.72 8.20
C TYR A 401 10.77 -0.16 7.77
N TYR A 402 11.30 -0.92 8.72
CA TYR A 402 12.49 -1.73 8.50
C TYR A 402 12.17 -3.23 8.53
N PRO A 403 12.13 -3.90 7.36
CA PRO A 403 12.03 -5.35 7.29
C PRO A 403 13.33 -6.00 7.74
N HIS A 404 13.25 -6.91 8.71
CA HIS A 404 14.41 -7.61 9.21
C HIS A 404 14.13 -9.09 9.43
N ALA A 405 15.17 -9.93 9.31
CA ALA A 405 15.05 -11.33 9.63
C ALA A 405 14.92 -11.50 11.15
N PRO A 406 14.11 -12.45 11.64
CA PRO A 406 14.09 -12.78 13.05
C PRO A 406 15.45 -13.38 13.44
N TYR A 407 15.90 -13.05 14.63
CA TYR A 407 17.25 -13.39 15.12
C TYR A 407 17.57 -14.88 15.16
N ARG A 408 16.59 -15.74 15.32
CA ARG A 408 16.86 -17.17 15.43
C ARG A 408 16.27 -17.93 14.27
N ALA A 409 17.10 -18.74 13.62
CA ALA A 409 16.61 -19.84 12.83
C ALA A 409 15.58 -20.61 13.69
N ARG A 410 14.32 -20.61 13.26
CA ARG A 410 13.27 -21.31 14.00
C ARG A 410 13.69 -22.75 14.23
N SER A 411 13.56 -23.19 15.46
CA SER A 411 13.73 -24.60 15.81
C SER A 411 12.90 -25.42 14.83
N LYS A 412 13.50 -26.46 14.27
CA LYS A 412 12.83 -27.44 13.40
C LYS A 412 11.76 -28.26 14.12
N SER A 413 11.28 -27.78 15.27
CA SER A 413 10.22 -28.39 16.04
C SER A 413 8.94 -28.38 15.23
N ASN A 414 8.49 -29.55 14.82
CA ASN A 414 7.21 -29.79 14.15
C ASN A 414 5.98 -29.54 15.06
N ASN A 415 6.20 -29.05 16.27
CA ASN A 415 5.12 -28.79 17.23
C ASN A 415 5.12 -27.30 17.60
N PRO A 416 4.29 -26.48 16.95
CA PRO A 416 4.20 -25.05 17.24
C PRO A 416 3.57 -24.86 18.63
N ASN A 417 4.40 -24.63 19.63
CA ASN A 417 3.95 -24.19 20.94
C ASN A 417 3.68 -22.67 20.86
N PRO A 418 2.45 -22.18 21.09
CA PRO A 418 2.14 -20.75 21.11
C PRO A 418 3.01 -19.96 22.10
N GLN A 419 3.45 -20.59 23.19
CA GLN A 419 4.35 -20.00 24.17
C GLN A 419 5.77 -19.87 23.64
N ALA A 420 6.23 -20.80 22.80
CA ALA A 420 7.54 -20.68 22.13
C ALA A 420 7.51 -19.60 21.06
N GLU A 421 6.37 -19.34 20.42
CA GLU A 421 6.20 -18.24 19.49
C GLU A 421 6.14 -16.88 20.19
N ALA A 422 5.46 -16.81 21.33
CA ALA A 422 5.48 -15.62 22.17
C ALA A 422 6.90 -15.33 22.71
N ALA A 423 7.67 -16.37 23.05
CA ALA A 423 9.09 -16.21 23.43
C ALA A 423 9.98 -15.79 22.26
N TYR A 424 9.60 -16.12 21.04
CA TYR A 424 10.27 -15.70 19.81
C TYR A 424 10.15 -14.21 19.53
N ALA A 425 8.99 -13.68 19.80
CA ALA A 425 8.71 -12.27 19.67
C ALA A 425 9.36 -11.43 20.81
N ASN A 426 9.95 -12.07 21.82
CA ASN A 426 10.79 -11.44 22.86
C ASN A 426 12.24 -11.22 22.41
N ASP A 427 12.51 -11.25 21.11
CA ASP A 427 13.84 -11.05 20.60
C ASP A 427 14.32 -9.61 20.81
N LEU A 428 15.47 -9.48 21.43
CA LEU A 428 16.13 -8.20 21.71
C LEU A 428 16.50 -7.42 20.43
N GLN A 429 16.44 -8.04 19.26
CA GLN A 429 16.80 -7.39 18.00
C GLN A 429 15.90 -6.21 17.64
N ALA A 430 14.58 -6.34 17.77
CA ALA A 430 13.69 -5.22 17.49
C ALA A 430 13.99 -4.01 18.38
N THR A 431 14.33 -4.26 19.66
CA THR A 431 14.79 -3.23 20.61
C THR A 431 16.12 -2.64 20.16
N ALA A 432 17.08 -3.48 19.72
CA ALA A 432 18.37 -3.01 19.24
C ALA A 432 18.23 -2.17 17.96
N HIS A 433 17.44 -2.62 16.99
CA HIS A 433 17.17 -1.85 15.78
C HIS A 433 16.47 -0.52 16.11
N ALA A 434 15.45 -0.53 16.98
CA ALA A 434 14.76 0.69 17.38
C ALA A 434 15.67 1.68 18.09
N SER A 435 16.59 1.18 18.95
CA SER A 435 17.60 1.99 19.66
C SER A 435 18.67 2.53 18.72
N GLY A 436 18.92 1.86 17.60
CA GLY A 436 19.85 2.29 16.56
C GLY A 436 19.31 3.44 15.70
N ILE A 437 18.02 3.80 15.82
CA ILE A 437 17.43 4.93 15.10
C ILE A 437 17.49 6.18 15.98
N GLN A 438 18.23 7.18 15.54
CA GLN A 438 18.39 8.45 16.23
C GLN A 438 17.82 9.59 15.40
N LEU A 439 16.81 10.26 15.96
CA LEU A 439 16.29 11.49 15.41
C LEU A 439 17.22 12.65 15.82
N LEU A 440 17.85 13.28 14.85
CA LEU A 440 18.76 14.41 15.10
C LEU A 440 18.06 15.74 14.90
N ARG A 441 17.10 15.78 13.98
CA ARG A 441 16.25 16.94 13.72
C ARG A 441 14.93 16.48 13.12
N ASP A 442 13.83 17.14 13.56
CA ASP A 442 12.51 16.94 12.98
C ASP A 442 11.73 18.27 13.02
N SER A 443 11.67 18.93 11.88
CA SER A 443 10.96 20.20 11.69
C SER A 443 10.31 20.23 10.31
N PRO A 444 9.37 21.14 10.05
CA PRO A 444 8.75 21.23 8.73
C PRO A 444 9.74 21.41 7.56
N GLU A 445 10.89 22.02 7.82
CA GLU A 445 11.90 22.29 6.80
C GLU A 445 12.94 21.17 6.66
N LEU A 446 13.15 20.40 7.74
CA LEU A 446 14.25 19.43 7.76
C LEU A 446 13.98 18.32 8.76
N SER A 447 14.01 17.07 8.29
CA SER A 447 14.14 15.90 9.19
C SER A 447 15.41 15.14 8.86
N MET A 448 16.16 14.79 9.90
CA MET A 448 17.42 14.07 9.77
C MET A 448 17.50 12.92 10.79
N LEU A 449 17.78 11.73 10.29
CA LEU A 449 17.97 10.54 11.10
C LEU A 449 19.34 9.90 10.85
N ARG A 450 19.95 9.43 11.93
CA ARG A 450 21.08 8.51 11.88
C ARG A 450 20.56 7.11 12.22
N LEU A 451 20.87 6.16 11.37
CA LEU A 451 20.41 4.79 11.51
C LEU A 451 21.61 3.87 11.72
N GLU A 452 21.53 3.01 12.72
CA GLU A 452 22.46 1.90 12.96
C GLU A 452 21.62 0.61 13.13
N LEU A 453 20.97 0.22 12.05
CA LEU A 453 20.08 -0.94 12.02
C LEU A 453 20.83 -2.27 12.09
N ASP A 454 22.03 -2.30 11.57
CA ASP A 454 22.98 -3.40 11.71
C ASP A 454 24.23 -2.89 12.48
N PRO A 455 24.81 -3.66 13.40
CA PRO A 455 25.96 -3.22 14.18
C PRO A 455 27.12 -2.70 13.33
N GLY A 456 27.58 -1.49 13.64
CA GLY A 456 28.68 -0.83 12.93
C GLY A 456 28.32 -0.24 11.56
N ARG A 457 27.09 -0.42 11.09
CA ARG A 457 26.64 0.10 9.82
C ARG A 457 25.79 1.36 10.01
N ILE A 458 26.44 2.52 9.85
CA ILE A 458 25.77 3.83 10.00
C ILE A 458 25.25 4.30 8.66
N GLU A 459 23.95 4.60 8.61
CA GLU A 459 23.24 5.11 7.46
C GLU A 459 22.58 6.44 7.82
N TRP A 460 22.34 7.30 6.83
CA TRP A 460 21.70 8.59 7.04
C TRP A 460 20.51 8.79 6.13
N ILE A 461 19.46 9.37 6.70
CA ILE A 461 18.28 9.83 5.97
C ILE A 461 18.12 11.31 6.21
N VAL A 462 17.91 12.07 5.13
CA VAL A 462 17.65 13.50 5.19
C VAL A 462 16.47 13.84 4.30
N PHE A 463 15.44 14.41 4.88
CA PHE A 463 14.34 15.09 4.19
C PHE A 463 14.61 16.60 4.30
N ASN A 464 14.95 17.26 3.20
CA ASN A 464 15.40 18.65 3.13
C ASN A 464 14.74 19.38 1.95
N PRO A 465 13.41 19.43 1.88
CA PRO A 465 12.69 19.98 0.72
C PRO A 465 13.01 21.46 0.42
N GLU A 466 13.56 22.18 1.37
CA GLU A 466 13.99 23.58 1.21
C GLU A 466 15.47 23.72 0.79
N GLU A 467 16.15 22.62 0.52
CA GLU A 467 17.54 22.59 0.04
C GLU A 467 18.52 23.38 0.92
N LYS A 468 18.28 23.41 2.23
CA LYS A 468 19.18 24.00 3.23
C LYS A 468 20.49 23.22 3.25
N THR A 469 21.59 23.89 3.56
CA THR A 469 22.86 23.19 3.78
C THR A 469 22.78 22.37 5.06
N VAL A 470 22.93 21.05 4.93
CA VAL A 470 22.86 20.07 6.04
C VAL A 470 24.23 19.41 6.18
N GLU A 471 24.67 19.30 7.43
CA GLU A 471 25.90 18.60 7.79
C GLU A 471 25.56 17.27 8.49
N PHE A 472 26.19 16.18 8.05
CA PHE A 472 26.02 14.86 8.64
C PHE A 472 27.33 14.05 8.54
N GLY A 473 27.78 13.53 9.66
CA GLY A 473 29.13 12.98 9.75
C GLY A 473 30.15 14.02 9.26
N ASN A 474 31.00 13.64 8.30
CA ASN A 474 32.00 14.53 7.68
C ASN A 474 31.55 15.09 6.33
N ARG A 475 30.27 15.07 6.03
CA ARG A 475 29.70 15.47 4.73
C ARG A 475 28.77 16.66 4.88
N LYS A 476 28.63 17.39 3.77
CA LYS A 476 27.63 18.46 3.59
C LYS A 476 26.81 18.20 2.33
N SER A 477 25.53 18.49 2.39
CA SER A 477 24.64 18.38 1.24
C SER A 477 23.58 19.49 1.26
N ARG A 478 23.06 19.81 0.07
CA ARG A 478 21.87 20.63 -0.13
C ARG A 478 20.77 19.86 -0.89
N ALA A 479 20.99 18.55 -1.11
CA ALA A 479 19.99 17.74 -1.79
C ALA A 479 18.64 17.81 -1.05
N PRO A 480 17.51 17.88 -1.79
CA PRO A 480 16.18 17.93 -1.17
C PRO A 480 15.86 16.64 -0.41
N TYR A 481 16.40 15.53 -0.88
CA TYR A 481 16.29 14.23 -0.24
C TYR A 481 17.62 13.50 -0.34
N LEU A 482 17.99 12.78 0.70
CA LEU A 482 19.25 12.05 0.71
C LEU A 482 19.13 10.77 1.54
N TYR A 483 19.59 9.70 0.95
CA TYR A 483 19.98 8.48 1.64
C TYR A 483 21.47 8.24 1.43
N VAL A 484 22.20 8.09 2.52
CA VAL A 484 23.61 7.75 2.50
C VAL A 484 23.78 6.38 3.15
N PRO A 485 24.05 5.35 2.35
CA PRO A 485 24.39 4.05 2.89
C PRO A 485 25.70 4.10 3.66
N SER A 486 25.88 3.16 4.58
CA SER A 486 27.17 2.93 5.20
C SER A 486 28.21 2.64 4.11
N SER A 487 29.31 3.36 4.10
CA SER A 487 30.47 2.92 3.32
C SER A 487 30.94 1.56 3.88
N GLU A 488 31.01 0.57 3.02
CA GLU A 488 31.66 -0.71 3.33
C GLU A 488 33.12 -0.49 3.72
#